data_3105da046f4a708b2298ca704bd04829
#
_entry.id   3105da046f4a708b2298ca704bd04829
#
_cell.length_a   1.000
_cell.length_b   1.000
_cell.length_c   1.000
_cell.angle_alpha   90.00
_cell.angle_beta   90.00
_cell.angle_gamma   90.00
#
_symmetry.space_group_name_H-M   'P 1'
#
loop_
_entity.id
_entity.type
_entity.pdbx_description
1 polymer ?
#
loop_
_entity_poly.entity_id
_entity_poly.type
_entity_poly.pdbx_seq_one_letter_code
_entity_poly.pdbx_strand_id
1 'polypeptide(L)'
;MSVDPAHSLADSFDLETELFHGKTGDPYPIDERLAIHEVNIQKEIKRHWREISSYVVSVLRTTGISDVEAEELAILPGMEELSAMMYVNQFRREQRYDVIVLDCAPTAESMRFVSMPTTLEWYMKHIFPFQRGVLKAVRPIANRVAPFELPSDNYFANIQDLFGKLDGVGELLEDPSITSVRLVTNPERMVLRETQRAFVYFSLHGLAVDGVIVNRVLPNEVTDAWFQEWRHSQARIMEEIESYFAPVPVKRVPLFTHEVLGRERLEELSRALYAADEDPAVVTRTEAPYTFAKSNGHYEVRLKVPFAARGEIGLFKKGDELVVEIGTLRRHIGLPTSMAALSPTRAKLENRVLTVEMKEI
;
A
#
# COMPACT_ATOMS: atom_id res chain seq x y z
N MET A 1 -9.41 -7.67 -5.72
CA MET A 1 -9.62 -7.74 -4.26
C MET A 1 -9.66 -6.33 -3.72
N SER A 2 -10.68 -5.95 -2.97
CA SER A 2 -10.76 -4.64 -2.32
C SER A 2 -10.17 -4.70 -0.91
N VAL A 3 -9.37 -3.67 -0.60
CA VAL A 3 -8.80 -3.37 0.72
C VAL A 3 -9.46 -2.10 1.28
N ASP A 4 -10.40 -1.52 0.53
CA ASP A 4 -11.17 -0.36 0.95
C ASP A 4 -12.29 -0.79 1.91
N PRO A 5 -12.35 -0.23 3.15
CA PRO A 5 -13.44 -0.51 4.09
C PRO A 5 -14.84 -0.18 3.57
N ALA A 6 -14.94 0.67 2.54
CA ALA A 6 -16.22 1.03 1.95
C ALA A 6 -16.92 -0.14 1.20
N HIS A 7 -16.18 -1.23 0.92
CA HIS A 7 -16.72 -2.44 0.27
C HIS A 7 -17.50 -2.16 -1.03
N SER A 8 -16.99 -1.25 -1.87
CA SER A 8 -17.66 -0.81 -3.11
C SER A 8 -17.48 -1.74 -4.31
N LEU A 9 -16.69 -2.81 -4.17
CA LEU A 9 -16.40 -3.71 -5.28
C LEU A 9 -17.63 -4.54 -5.70
N ALA A 10 -18.37 -5.08 -4.75
CA ALA A 10 -19.62 -5.78 -5.02
C ALA A 10 -20.68 -4.86 -5.65
N ASP A 11 -20.77 -3.62 -5.14
CA ASP A 11 -21.69 -2.60 -5.67
C ASP A 11 -21.34 -2.24 -7.11
N SER A 12 -20.05 -2.11 -7.44
CA SER A 12 -19.63 -1.81 -8.81
C SER A 12 -19.98 -2.89 -9.83
N PHE A 13 -20.09 -4.15 -9.38
CA PHE A 13 -20.59 -5.28 -10.19
C PHE A 13 -22.10 -5.44 -10.15
N ASP A 14 -22.84 -4.58 -9.43
CA ASP A 14 -24.30 -4.64 -9.23
C ASP A 14 -24.75 -6.01 -8.69
N LEU A 15 -24.03 -6.51 -7.68
CA LEU A 15 -24.32 -7.80 -7.05
C LEU A 15 -25.26 -7.60 -5.86
N GLU A 16 -26.24 -8.50 -5.76
CA GLU A 16 -27.12 -8.52 -4.59
C GLU A 16 -26.31 -8.75 -3.31
N THR A 17 -26.37 -7.81 -2.40
CA THR A 17 -25.60 -7.75 -1.15
C THR A 17 -25.76 -9.02 -0.30
N GLU A 18 -26.95 -9.65 -0.31
CA GLU A 18 -27.24 -10.89 0.43
C GLU A 18 -26.42 -12.09 -0.05
N LEU A 19 -26.17 -12.18 -1.37
CA LEU A 19 -25.35 -13.25 -1.95
C LEU A 19 -23.87 -13.10 -1.60
N PHE A 20 -23.42 -11.86 -1.47
CA PHE A 20 -22.03 -11.55 -1.20
C PHE A 20 -21.68 -11.72 0.30
N HIS A 21 -22.54 -11.24 1.19
CA HIS A 21 -22.33 -11.33 2.65
C HIS A 21 -22.55 -12.74 3.25
N GLY A 22 -23.26 -13.61 2.53
CA GLY A 22 -23.61 -14.95 3.02
C GLY A 22 -22.45 -15.95 3.03
N LYS A 23 -21.39 -15.74 2.27
CA LYS A 23 -20.23 -16.64 2.16
C LYS A 23 -18.97 -16.06 2.78
N THR A 24 -18.52 -16.69 3.73
CA THR A 24 -17.28 -16.84 4.53
C THR A 24 -15.97 -16.23 4.02
N GLY A 25 -15.90 -14.95 3.62
CA GLY A 25 -14.59 -14.29 3.36
C GLY A 25 -13.69 -14.96 2.31
N ASP A 26 -14.26 -15.83 1.47
CA ASP A 26 -13.59 -16.44 0.33
C ASP A 26 -13.91 -15.66 -0.94
N PRO A 27 -13.03 -15.67 -1.96
CA PRO A 27 -13.30 -15.02 -3.24
C PRO A 27 -14.60 -15.49 -3.88
N TYR A 28 -15.43 -14.54 -4.30
CA TYR A 28 -16.68 -14.79 -4.99
C TYR A 28 -16.45 -14.87 -6.51
N PRO A 29 -16.76 -15.99 -7.18
CA PRO A 29 -16.57 -16.11 -8.62
C PRO A 29 -17.64 -15.30 -9.38
N ILE A 30 -17.19 -14.37 -10.22
CA ILE A 30 -18.06 -13.66 -11.19
C ILE A 30 -18.24 -14.52 -12.45
N ASP A 31 -17.16 -15.14 -12.92
CA ASP A 31 -17.13 -16.11 -14.01
C ASP A 31 -15.96 -17.09 -13.85
N GLU A 32 -15.66 -17.88 -14.91
CA GLU A 32 -14.60 -18.88 -14.88
C GLU A 32 -13.18 -18.28 -14.72
N ARG A 33 -13.01 -16.98 -15.02
CA ARG A 33 -11.71 -16.28 -15.03
C ARG A 33 -11.61 -15.14 -14.04
N LEU A 34 -12.74 -14.68 -13.51
CA LEU A 34 -12.81 -13.51 -12.64
C LEU A 34 -13.45 -13.86 -11.30
N ALA A 35 -12.77 -13.57 -10.24
CA ALA A 35 -13.33 -13.60 -8.89
C ALA A 35 -13.10 -12.26 -8.19
N ILE A 36 -14.03 -11.84 -7.36
CA ILE A 36 -13.90 -10.68 -6.50
C ILE A 36 -13.78 -11.09 -5.04
N HIS A 37 -13.06 -10.31 -4.26
CA HIS A 37 -12.88 -10.57 -2.84
C HIS A 37 -12.85 -9.25 -2.08
N GLU A 38 -13.72 -9.10 -1.10
CA GLU A 38 -13.71 -8.01 -0.12
C GLU A 38 -13.28 -8.56 1.24
N VAL A 39 -12.26 -7.93 1.82
CA VAL A 39 -11.72 -8.35 3.11
C VAL A 39 -12.66 -7.89 4.22
N ASN A 40 -13.32 -8.82 4.90
CA ASN A 40 -14.24 -8.51 5.99
C ASN A 40 -13.55 -8.66 7.34
N ILE A 41 -13.29 -7.55 8.03
CA ILE A 41 -12.53 -7.52 9.27
C ILE A 41 -13.12 -8.38 10.39
N GLN A 42 -14.45 -8.44 10.52
CA GLN A 42 -15.07 -9.24 11.58
C GLN A 42 -14.86 -10.75 11.36
N LYS A 43 -14.82 -11.19 10.09
CA LYS A 43 -14.50 -12.58 9.75
C LYS A 43 -13.02 -12.86 9.96
N GLU A 44 -12.16 -11.90 9.62
CA GLU A 44 -10.72 -12.01 9.80
C GLU A 44 -10.33 -12.08 11.28
N ILE A 45 -10.96 -11.29 12.14
CA ILE A 45 -10.78 -11.38 13.60
C ILE A 45 -11.05 -12.81 14.09
N LYS A 46 -12.15 -13.42 13.66
CA LYS A 46 -12.49 -14.78 14.04
C LYS A 46 -11.52 -15.84 13.50
N ARG A 47 -10.95 -15.60 12.30
CA ARG A 47 -10.11 -16.57 11.58
C ARG A 47 -8.63 -16.48 11.97
N HIS A 48 -8.10 -15.26 12.10
CA HIS A 48 -6.67 -15.02 12.24
C HIS A 48 -6.26 -14.20 13.47
N TRP A 49 -7.16 -13.37 14.00
CA TRP A 49 -6.85 -12.40 15.04
C TRP A 49 -7.47 -12.71 16.41
N ARG A 50 -8.19 -13.83 16.54
CA ARG A 50 -8.99 -14.14 17.72
C ARG A 50 -8.22 -14.02 19.03
N GLU A 51 -7.03 -14.61 19.12
CA GLU A 51 -6.21 -14.60 20.34
C GLU A 51 -5.69 -13.18 20.66
N ILE A 52 -5.32 -12.42 19.64
CA ILE A 52 -4.83 -11.05 19.78
C ILE A 52 -5.97 -10.15 20.24
N SER A 53 -7.12 -10.21 19.56
CA SER A 53 -8.32 -9.47 19.93
C SER A 53 -8.80 -9.82 21.34
N SER A 54 -8.88 -11.09 21.69
CA SER A 54 -9.28 -11.55 23.03
C SER A 54 -8.36 -11.02 24.13
N TYR A 55 -7.05 -10.95 23.86
CA TYR A 55 -6.11 -10.35 24.80
C TYR A 55 -6.35 -8.85 24.96
N VAL A 56 -6.53 -8.10 23.86
CA VAL A 56 -6.82 -6.65 23.90
C VAL A 56 -8.12 -6.39 24.67
N VAL A 57 -9.19 -7.15 24.39
CA VAL A 57 -10.46 -7.08 25.12
C VAL A 57 -10.25 -7.31 26.62
N SER A 58 -9.46 -8.32 27.00
CA SER A 58 -9.20 -8.62 28.40
C SER A 58 -8.51 -7.45 29.14
N VAL A 59 -7.57 -6.78 28.48
CA VAL A 59 -6.89 -5.60 29.01
C VAL A 59 -7.87 -4.41 29.12
N LEU A 60 -8.66 -4.16 28.09
CA LEU A 60 -9.63 -3.06 28.07
C LEU A 60 -10.71 -3.21 29.15
N ARG A 61 -11.17 -4.42 29.43
CA ARG A 61 -12.10 -4.72 30.53
C ARG A 61 -11.58 -4.28 31.91
N THR A 62 -10.28 -4.36 32.13
CA THR A 62 -9.68 -3.91 33.40
C THR A 62 -9.76 -2.41 33.62
N THR A 63 -10.00 -1.64 32.55
CA THR A 63 -10.17 -0.18 32.62
C THR A 63 -11.61 0.25 32.88
N GLY A 64 -12.56 -0.70 33.02
CA GLY A 64 -13.97 -0.43 33.28
C GLY A 64 -14.82 -0.16 32.04
N ILE A 65 -14.30 -0.44 30.86
CA ILE A 65 -15.01 -0.35 29.57
C ILE A 65 -15.98 -1.53 29.45
N SER A 66 -17.17 -1.29 28.88
CA SER A 66 -18.16 -2.36 28.66
C SER A 66 -17.68 -3.41 27.65
N ASP A 67 -18.24 -4.62 27.73
CA ASP A 67 -17.84 -5.72 26.84
C ASP A 67 -17.98 -5.37 25.34
N VAL A 68 -19.08 -4.71 24.97
CA VAL A 68 -19.33 -4.30 23.56
C VAL A 68 -18.32 -3.26 23.12
N GLU A 69 -18.08 -2.23 23.93
CA GLU A 69 -17.09 -1.20 23.62
C GLU A 69 -15.66 -1.77 23.53
N ALA A 70 -15.33 -2.72 24.42
CA ALA A 70 -14.03 -3.37 24.41
C ALA A 70 -13.82 -4.22 23.14
N GLU A 71 -14.86 -4.90 22.64
CA GLU A 71 -14.82 -5.65 21.39
C GLU A 71 -14.61 -4.74 20.18
N GLU A 72 -15.30 -3.60 20.12
CA GLU A 72 -15.13 -2.60 19.06
C GLU A 72 -13.73 -1.96 19.09
N LEU A 73 -13.24 -1.59 20.27
CA LEU A 73 -11.91 -1.01 20.44
C LEU A 73 -10.77 -2.02 20.22
N ALA A 74 -11.06 -3.33 20.26
CA ALA A 74 -10.10 -4.36 19.95
C ALA A 74 -9.86 -4.56 18.44
N ILE A 75 -10.61 -3.86 17.59
CA ILE A 75 -10.34 -3.78 16.16
C ILE A 75 -9.17 -2.81 15.97
N LEU A 76 -7.97 -3.38 15.76
CA LEU A 76 -6.76 -2.58 15.63
C LEU A 76 -6.66 -2.01 14.20
N PRO A 77 -6.28 -0.73 14.07
CA PRO A 77 -6.01 -0.16 12.75
C PRO A 77 -4.93 -0.95 12.00
N GLY A 78 -5.16 -1.24 10.73
CA GLY A 78 -4.24 -2.01 9.89
C GLY A 78 -4.54 -3.52 9.82
N MET A 79 -5.54 -4.01 10.53
CA MET A 79 -5.90 -5.44 10.47
C MET A 79 -6.44 -5.85 9.09
N GLU A 80 -7.16 -4.96 8.40
CA GLU A 80 -7.69 -5.19 7.06
C GLU A 80 -6.56 -5.31 6.05
N GLU A 81 -5.64 -4.36 6.09
CA GLU A 81 -4.49 -4.32 5.20
C GLU A 81 -3.58 -5.54 5.40
N LEU A 82 -3.35 -5.94 6.66
CA LEU A 82 -2.58 -7.13 6.96
C LEU A 82 -3.29 -8.41 6.48
N SER A 83 -4.60 -8.49 6.67
CA SER A 83 -5.38 -9.62 6.19
C SER A 83 -5.36 -9.71 4.66
N ALA A 84 -5.48 -8.58 3.97
CA ALA A 84 -5.34 -8.53 2.52
C ALA A 84 -3.97 -9.02 2.04
N MET A 85 -2.90 -8.60 2.70
CA MET A 85 -1.54 -9.07 2.40
C MET A 85 -1.38 -10.58 2.62
N MET A 86 -1.97 -11.13 3.68
CA MET A 86 -1.97 -12.58 3.91
C MET A 86 -2.67 -13.32 2.77
N TYR A 87 -3.80 -12.82 2.29
CA TYR A 87 -4.49 -13.42 1.13
C TYR A 87 -3.67 -13.32 -0.15
N VAL A 88 -3.05 -12.18 -0.44
CA VAL A 88 -2.17 -12.04 -1.60
C VAL A 88 -1.04 -13.07 -1.55
N ASN A 89 -0.39 -13.21 -0.40
CA ASN A 89 0.68 -14.17 -0.22
C ASN A 89 0.20 -15.63 -0.30
N GLN A 90 -0.97 -15.91 0.25
CA GLN A 90 -1.61 -17.22 0.13
C GLN A 90 -1.90 -17.56 -1.33
N PHE A 91 -2.60 -16.68 -2.06
CA PHE A 91 -2.96 -16.91 -3.45
C PHE A 91 -1.74 -17.07 -4.36
N ARG A 92 -0.66 -16.32 -4.07
CA ARG A 92 0.62 -16.49 -4.76
C ARG A 92 1.24 -17.85 -4.48
N ARG A 93 1.31 -18.29 -3.22
CA ARG A 93 1.86 -19.60 -2.85
C ARG A 93 1.05 -20.76 -3.43
N GLU A 94 -0.25 -20.62 -3.48
CA GLU A 94 -1.18 -21.59 -4.08
C GLU A 94 -1.22 -21.52 -5.61
N GLN A 95 -0.59 -20.51 -6.24
CA GLN A 95 -0.66 -20.25 -7.70
C GLN A 95 -2.11 -20.22 -8.21
N ARG A 96 -3.00 -19.61 -7.42
CA ARG A 96 -4.44 -19.67 -7.65
C ARG A 96 -4.91 -18.73 -8.75
N TYR A 97 -4.22 -17.60 -8.94
CA TYR A 97 -4.55 -16.56 -9.90
C TYR A 97 -3.31 -16.13 -10.65
N ASP A 98 -3.45 -15.86 -11.95
CA ASP A 98 -2.39 -15.29 -12.80
C ASP A 98 -2.16 -13.81 -12.47
N VAL A 99 -3.23 -13.09 -12.11
CA VAL A 99 -3.22 -11.65 -11.80
C VAL A 99 -4.07 -11.38 -10.56
N ILE A 100 -3.53 -10.57 -9.65
CA ILE A 100 -4.26 -10.05 -8.48
C ILE A 100 -4.28 -8.54 -8.59
N VAL A 101 -5.48 -7.96 -8.73
CA VAL A 101 -5.68 -6.51 -8.70
C VAL A 101 -6.12 -6.11 -7.29
N LEU A 102 -5.33 -5.23 -6.65
CA LEU A 102 -5.66 -4.66 -5.35
C LEU A 102 -6.33 -3.31 -5.56
N ASP A 103 -7.61 -3.23 -5.21
CA ASP A 103 -8.34 -1.98 -5.12
C ASP A 103 -8.11 -1.39 -3.73
N CYS A 104 -7.30 -0.34 -3.69
CA CYS A 104 -6.82 0.24 -2.45
C CYS A 104 -7.64 1.47 -2.07
N ALA A 105 -7.88 1.64 -0.79
CA ALA A 105 -8.49 2.84 -0.20
C ALA A 105 -7.70 4.13 -0.55
N PRO A 106 -8.30 5.32 -0.38
CA PRO A 106 -7.63 6.58 -0.69
C PRO A 106 -6.26 6.74 -0.01
N THR A 107 -5.40 7.50 -0.62
CA THR A 107 -3.95 7.70 -0.46
C THR A 107 -3.31 7.36 0.90
N ALA A 108 -3.88 7.78 2.04
CA ALA A 108 -3.26 7.60 3.35
C ALA A 108 -3.26 6.14 3.83
N GLU A 109 -4.31 5.39 3.53
CA GLU A 109 -4.45 3.96 3.91
C GLU A 109 -3.60 3.10 2.99
N SER A 110 -3.61 3.37 1.68
CA SER A 110 -2.70 2.72 0.72
C SER A 110 -1.22 2.92 1.07
N MET A 111 -0.86 4.10 1.59
CA MET A 111 0.49 4.37 2.10
C MET A 111 0.84 3.48 3.30
N ARG A 112 -0.11 3.25 4.21
CA ARG A 112 0.09 2.32 5.35
C ARG A 112 0.25 0.90 4.86
N PHE A 113 -0.62 0.45 3.95
CA PHE A 113 -0.55 -0.87 3.34
C PHE A 113 0.86 -1.18 2.85
N VAL A 114 1.46 -0.30 2.06
CA VAL A 114 2.79 -0.51 1.47
C VAL A 114 3.93 -0.45 2.49
N SER A 115 3.85 0.41 3.51
CA SER A 115 4.91 0.56 4.51
C SER A 115 4.88 -0.52 5.59
N MET A 116 3.76 -1.21 5.72
CA MET A 116 3.51 -2.14 6.81
C MET A 116 4.44 -3.36 6.82
N PRO A 117 4.71 -4.06 5.69
CA PRO A 117 5.62 -5.21 5.69
C PRO A 117 6.99 -4.87 6.25
N THR A 118 7.62 -3.81 5.75
CA THR A 118 8.96 -3.37 6.20
C THR A 118 8.96 -3.00 7.70
N THR A 119 7.91 -2.33 8.17
CA THR A 119 7.78 -1.96 9.60
C THR A 119 7.60 -3.19 10.49
N LEU A 120 6.81 -4.15 10.03
CA LEU A 120 6.53 -5.39 10.77
C LEU A 120 7.75 -6.30 10.82
N GLU A 121 8.48 -6.46 9.72
CA GLU A 121 9.73 -7.22 9.72
C GLU A 121 10.74 -6.64 10.70
N TRP A 122 10.89 -5.31 10.69
CA TRP A 122 11.76 -4.62 11.63
C TRP A 122 11.33 -4.87 13.09
N TYR A 123 10.03 -4.76 13.39
CA TYR A 123 9.47 -5.04 14.72
C TYR A 123 9.74 -6.48 15.16
N MET A 124 9.46 -7.45 14.29
CA MET A 124 9.67 -8.88 14.58
C MET A 124 11.14 -9.21 14.80
N LYS A 125 12.04 -8.58 14.07
CA LYS A 125 13.48 -8.83 14.17
C LYS A 125 14.10 -8.19 15.42
N HIS A 126 13.67 -7.00 15.81
CA HIS A 126 14.36 -6.20 16.82
C HIS A 126 13.61 -6.08 18.14
N ILE A 127 12.29 -5.98 18.13
CA ILE A 127 11.50 -5.71 19.36
C ILE A 127 10.86 -6.97 19.92
N PHE A 128 10.27 -7.79 19.08
CA PHE A 128 9.50 -8.95 19.50
C PHE A 128 10.30 -9.96 20.36
N PRO A 129 11.55 -10.34 20.01
CA PRO A 129 12.36 -11.23 20.84
C PRO A 129 12.66 -10.65 22.22
N PHE A 130 12.93 -9.35 22.30
CA PHE A 130 13.17 -8.65 23.54
C PHE A 130 11.93 -8.62 24.44
N GLN A 131 10.76 -8.25 23.90
CA GLN A 131 9.50 -8.26 24.64
C GLN A 131 9.17 -9.65 25.18
N ARG A 132 9.30 -10.69 24.36
CA ARG A 132 9.07 -12.08 24.77
C ARG A 132 10.02 -12.51 25.91
N GLY A 133 11.29 -12.10 25.83
CA GLY A 133 12.30 -12.38 26.86
C GLY A 133 11.97 -11.71 28.19
N VAL A 134 11.66 -10.41 28.17
CA VAL A 134 11.29 -9.64 29.36
C VAL A 134 10.02 -10.19 30.01
N LEU A 135 8.96 -10.46 29.22
CA LEU A 135 7.71 -10.99 29.75
C LEU A 135 7.86 -12.38 30.35
N LYS A 136 8.68 -13.26 29.78
CA LYS A 136 8.99 -14.56 30.40
C LYS A 136 9.67 -14.41 31.77
N ALA A 137 10.59 -13.44 31.88
CA ALA A 137 11.31 -13.20 33.13
C ALA A 137 10.41 -12.57 34.22
N VAL A 138 9.49 -11.70 33.85
CA VAL A 138 8.65 -10.92 34.77
C VAL A 138 7.34 -11.65 35.13
N ARG A 139 6.85 -12.57 34.28
CA ARG A 139 5.57 -13.27 34.45
C ARG A 139 5.38 -13.91 35.85
N PRO A 140 6.36 -14.59 36.49
CA PRO A 140 6.16 -15.20 37.79
C PRO A 140 5.82 -14.20 38.90
N ILE A 141 6.29 -12.96 38.76
CA ILE A 141 6.08 -11.90 39.74
C ILE A 141 4.82 -11.10 39.37
N ALA A 142 4.68 -10.73 38.13
CA ALA A 142 3.59 -9.86 37.64
C ALA A 142 2.21 -10.54 37.74
N ASN A 143 2.09 -11.85 37.51
CA ASN A 143 0.82 -12.57 37.67
C ASN A 143 0.27 -12.55 39.13
N ARG A 144 1.08 -12.12 40.10
CA ARG A 144 0.63 -11.96 41.48
C ARG A 144 0.18 -10.56 41.84
N VAL A 145 0.54 -9.56 41.03
CA VAL A 145 0.39 -8.15 41.38
C VAL A 145 -0.38 -7.37 40.31
N ALA A 146 -0.34 -7.81 39.06
CA ALA A 146 -1.01 -7.13 37.94
C ALA A 146 -2.53 -7.37 38.00
N PRO A 147 -3.34 -6.33 37.74
CA PRO A 147 -4.79 -6.44 37.69
C PRO A 147 -5.32 -7.13 36.41
N PHE A 148 -4.44 -7.57 35.51
CA PHE A 148 -4.77 -8.25 34.26
C PHE A 148 -3.81 -9.41 33.99
N GLU A 149 -4.26 -10.41 33.26
CA GLU A 149 -3.43 -11.54 32.85
C GLU A 149 -2.40 -11.07 31.80
N LEU A 150 -1.14 -11.48 31.99
CA LEU A 150 -0.10 -11.24 31.00
C LEU A 150 -0.30 -12.13 29.78
N PRO A 151 0.15 -11.67 28.57
CA PRO A 151 0.04 -12.46 27.35
C PRO A 151 0.57 -13.89 27.53
N SER A 152 -0.24 -14.85 27.08
CA SER A 152 0.13 -16.26 27.13
C SER A 152 1.24 -16.61 26.11
N ASP A 153 1.86 -17.79 26.25
CA ASP A 153 2.80 -18.27 25.22
C ASP A 153 2.07 -18.53 23.88
N ASN A 154 0.79 -18.88 23.92
CA ASN A 154 -0.05 -19.03 22.73
C ASN A 154 -0.26 -17.70 22.00
N TYR A 155 -0.41 -16.60 22.72
CA TYR A 155 -0.47 -15.26 22.13
C TYR A 155 0.78 -14.96 21.28
N PHE A 156 1.97 -15.24 21.83
CA PHE A 156 3.23 -15.03 21.09
C PHE A 156 3.39 -16.00 19.92
N ALA A 157 2.93 -17.25 20.06
CA ALA A 157 2.95 -18.22 18.97
C ALA A 157 2.02 -17.80 17.84
N ASN A 158 0.83 -17.29 18.12
CA ASN A 158 -0.12 -16.81 17.12
C ASN A 158 0.38 -15.56 16.41
N ILE A 159 1.04 -14.64 17.12
CA ILE A 159 1.71 -13.50 16.48
C ILE A 159 2.79 -14.01 15.52
N GLN A 160 3.64 -14.96 15.92
CA GLN A 160 4.66 -15.51 15.04
C GLN A 160 4.06 -16.20 13.81
N ASP A 161 2.96 -16.96 13.96
CA ASP A 161 2.26 -17.59 12.84
C ASP A 161 1.69 -16.55 11.86
N LEU A 162 1.05 -15.51 12.40
CA LEU A 162 0.53 -14.40 11.61
C LEU A 162 1.62 -13.73 10.77
N PHE A 163 2.76 -13.43 11.39
CA PHE A 163 3.90 -12.86 10.69
C PHE A 163 4.52 -13.82 9.68
N GLY A 164 4.54 -15.13 9.97
CA GLY A 164 4.94 -16.15 9.00
C GLY A 164 4.07 -16.19 7.74
N LYS A 165 2.79 -15.80 7.87
CA LYS A 165 1.89 -15.66 6.70
C LYS A 165 2.19 -14.41 5.85
N LEU A 166 2.85 -13.41 6.43
CA LEU A 166 3.27 -12.18 5.75
C LEU A 166 4.69 -12.25 5.19
N ASP A 167 5.43 -13.33 5.52
CA ASP A 167 6.81 -13.50 5.08
C ASP A 167 6.94 -13.51 3.55
N GLY A 168 7.83 -12.68 3.02
CA GLY A 168 8.05 -12.48 1.59
C GLY A 168 7.09 -11.50 0.90
N VAL A 169 6.12 -10.90 1.59
CA VAL A 169 5.22 -9.89 1.00
C VAL A 169 5.98 -8.61 0.66
N GLY A 170 6.92 -8.19 1.51
CA GLY A 170 7.75 -7.01 1.23
C GLY A 170 8.54 -7.16 -0.08
N GLU A 171 9.21 -8.29 -0.25
CA GLU A 171 9.94 -8.61 -1.48
C GLU A 171 9.02 -8.68 -2.70
N LEU A 172 7.83 -9.27 -2.54
CA LEU A 172 6.82 -9.34 -3.61
C LEU A 172 6.37 -7.94 -4.06
N LEU A 173 6.10 -7.04 -3.13
CA LEU A 173 5.67 -5.68 -3.43
C LEU A 173 6.79 -4.84 -4.05
N GLU A 174 8.03 -5.07 -3.69
CA GLU A 174 9.20 -4.34 -4.19
C GLU A 174 9.74 -4.90 -5.52
N ASP A 175 9.30 -6.09 -5.96
CA ASP A 175 9.71 -6.66 -7.24
C ASP A 175 8.94 -6.04 -8.41
N PRO A 176 9.56 -5.16 -9.20
CA PRO A 176 8.88 -4.46 -10.28
C PRO A 176 8.55 -5.35 -11.49
N SER A 177 9.02 -6.60 -11.51
CA SER A 177 8.64 -7.58 -12.53
C SER A 177 7.32 -8.28 -12.22
N ILE A 178 6.88 -8.21 -10.97
CA ILE A 178 5.67 -8.87 -10.45
C ILE A 178 4.61 -7.83 -10.06
N THR A 179 5.03 -6.77 -9.36
CA THR A 179 4.12 -5.79 -8.77
C THR A 179 4.31 -4.42 -9.40
N SER A 180 3.20 -3.81 -9.80
CA SER A 180 3.15 -2.43 -10.25
C SER A 180 2.00 -1.67 -9.62
N VAL A 181 2.12 -0.35 -9.58
CA VAL A 181 1.10 0.56 -9.07
C VAL A 181 0.55 1.41 -10.20
N ARG A 182 -0.77 1.49 -10.32
CA ARG A 182 -1.47 2.43 -11.19
C ARG A 182 -2.18 3.46 -10.35
N LEU A 183 -1.81 4.72 -10.55
CA LEU A 183 -2.43 5.83 -9.86
C LEU A 183 -3.68 6.27 -10.60
N VAL A 184 -4.78 6.41 -9.87
CA VAL A 184 -6.03 6.98 -10.41
C VAL A 184 -6.18 8.39 -9.86
N THR A 185 -6.43 9.35 -10.73
CA THR A 185 -6.58 10.77 -10.39
C THR A 185 -7.73 11.40 -11.17
N ASN A 186 -8.19 12.56 -10.75
CA ASN A 186 -9.08 13.40 -11.52
C ASN A 186 -8.35 14.64 -12.04
N PRO A 187 -8.79 15.27 -13.11
CA PRO A 187 -8.17 16.47 -13.64
C PRO A 187 -8.53 17.72 -12.82
N GLU A 188 -8.22 17.65 -11.51
CA GLU A 188 -8.46 18.67 -10.50
C GLU A 188 -7.18 18.97 -9.71
N ARG A 189 -6.92 20.25 -9.43
CA ARG A 189 -5.65 20.69 -8.83
C ARG A 189 -5.35 20.04 -7.48
N MET A 190 -6.35 19.88 -6.62
CA MET A 190 -6.15 19.27 -5.29
C MET A 190 -5.83 17.79 -5.41
N VAL A 191 -6.59 17.08 -6.27
CA VAL A 191 -6.42 15.66 -6.52
C VAL A 191 -5.06 15.37 -7.19
N LEU A 192 -4.63 16.23 -8.14
CA LEU A 192 -3.29 16.13 -8.72
C LEU A 192 -2.20 16.23 -7.65
N ARG A 193 -2.30 17.20 -6.72
CA ARG A 193 -1.31 17.35 -5.64
C ARG A 193 -1.26 16.13 -4.71
N GLU A 194 -2.40 15.52 -4.47
CA GLU A 194 -2.48 14.27 -3.71
C GLU A 194 -1.83 13.11 -4.46
N THR A 195 -2.13 12.97 -5.74
CA THR A 195 -1.53 11.95 -6.61
C THR A 195 0.00 12.10 -6.73
N GLN A 196 0.50 13.34 -6.79
CA GLN A 196 1.93 13.63 -6.77
C GLN A 196 2.59 13.15 -5.47
N ARG A 197 1.95 13.38 -4.32
CA ARG A 197 2.45 12.87 -3.02
C ARG A 197 2.45 11.35 -2.97
N ALA A 198 1.38 10.71 -3.46
CA ALA A 198 1.30 9.25 -3.55
C ALA A 198 2.42 8.68 -4.44
N PHE A 199 2.68 9.29 -5.59
CA PHE A 199 3.76 8.86 -6.48
C PHE A 199 5.14 8.91 -5.81
N VAL A 200 5.43 10.00 -5.10
CA VAL A 200 6.69 10.13 -4.33
C VAL A 200 6.75 9.05 -3.26
N TYR A 201 5.67 8.84 -2.54
CA TYR A 201 5.60 7.84 -1.48
C TYR A 201 5.86 6.43 -2.01
N PHE A 202 5.15 5.98 -3.04
CA PHE A 202 5.35 4.66 -3.63
C PHE A 202 6.77 4.49 -4.16
N SER A 203 7.33 5.52 -4.80
CA SER A 203 8.72 5.51 -5.27
C SER A 203 9.73 5.38 -4.12
N LEU A 204 9.49 6.05 -2.98
CA LEU A 204 10.31 5.94 -1.77
C LEU A 204 10.21 4.54 -1.15
N HIS A 205 9.07 3.87 -1.29
CA HIS A 205 8.84 2.52 -0.77
C HIS A 205 9.21 1.40 -1.74
N GLY A 206 9.89 1.68 -2.82
CA GLY A 206 10.39 0.66 -3.73
C GLY A 206 9.40 0.20 -4.79
N LEU A 207 8.16 0.71 -4.81
CA LEU A 207 7.16 0.27 -5.76
C LEU A 207 7.29 0.97 -7.12
N ALA A 208 7.11 0.20 -8.18
CA ALA A 208 7.10 0.71 -9.54
C ALA A 208 5.70 1.27 -9.88
N VAL A 209 5.63 2.58 -10.15
CA VAL A 209 4.42 3.17 -10.72
C VAL A 209 4.51 3.07 -12.24
N ASP A 210 3.64 2.28 -12.85
CA ASP A 210 3.67 1.96 -14.27
C ASP A 210 2.56 2.65 -15.10
N GLY A 211 1.62 3.35 -14.46
CA GLY A 211 0.58 4.08 -15.14
C GLY A 211 -0.12 5.13 -14.27
N VAL A 212 -0.63 6.15 -14.92
CA VAL A 212 -1.55 7.14 -14.33
C VAL A 212 -2.83 7.15 -15.13
N ILE A 213 -3.96 6.97 -14.46
CA ILE A 213 -5.29 6.99 -15.06
C ILE A 213 -5.99 8.26 -14.61
N VAL A 214 -6.31 9.13 -15.55
CA VAL A 214 -7.07 10.35 -15.29
C VAL A 214 -8.53 10.07 -15.55
N ASN A 215 -9.31 10.01 -14.48
CA ASN A 215 -10.74 9.70 -14.51
C ASN A 215 -11.59 10.95 -14.68
N ARG A 216 -12.81 10.82 -15.15
CA ARG A 216 -13.82 11.88 -15.29
C ARG A 216 -13.35 13.07 -16.14
N VAL A 217 -12.64 12.79 -17.21
CA VAL A 217 -12.27 13.83 -18.19
C VAL A 217 -13.52 14.26 -18.97
N LEU A 218 -13.83 15.55 -18.95
CA LEU A 218 -15.00 16.07 -19.67
C LEU A 218 -14.85 15.82 -21.17
N PRO A 219 -15.81 15.16 -21.82
CA PRO A 219 -15.82 14.96 -23.27
C PRO A 219 -15.92 16.28 -24.04
N ASN A 220 -15.42 16.29 -25.27
CA ASN A 220 -15.46 17.49 -26.13
C ASN A 220 -16.90 17.92 -26.50
N GLU A 221 -17.82 17.01 -26.46
CA GLU A 221 -19.25 17.17 -26.73
C GLU A 221 -19.96 18.01 -25.65
N VAL A 222 -19.36 18.13 -24.47
CA VAL A 222 -19.90 18.99 -23.40
C VAL A 222 -19.56 20.44 -23.74
N THR A 223 -20.45 21.13 -24.46
CA THR A 223 -20.26 22.48 -24.95
C THR A 223 -21.02 23.57 -24.20
N ASP A 224 -21.83 23.19 -23.22
CA ASP A 224 -22.61 24.13 -22.40
C ASP A 224 -21.72 25.18 -21.74
N ALA A 225 -22.17 26.42 -21.70
CA ALA A 225 -21.44 27.57 -21.18
C ALA A 225 -21.07 27.39 -19.68
N TRP A 226 -21.89 26.66 -18.92
CA TRP A 226 -21.63 26.37 -17.50
C TRP A 226 -20.33 25.56 -17.30
N PHE A 227 -19.97 24.69 -18.25
CA PHE A 227 -18.76 23.87 -18.18
C PHE A 227 -17.50 24.51 -18.78
N GLN A 228 -17.56 25.71 -19.33
CA GLN A 228 -16.40 26.32 -20.01
C GLN A 228 -15.19 26.49 -19.08
N GLU A 229 -15.40 26.99 -17.86
CA GLU A 229 -14.31 27.18 -16.90
C GLU A 229 -13.71 25.83 -16.46
N TRP A 230 -14.55 24.81 -16.25
CA TRP A 230 -14.12 23.45 -15.96
C TRP A 230 -13.25 22.89 -17.10
N ARG A 231 -13.65 23.04 -18.34
CA ARG A 231 -12.87 22.57 -19.50
C ARG A 231 -11.51 23.25 -19.59
N HIS A 232 -11.44 24.56 -19.44
CA HIS A 232 -10.18 25.29 -19.41
C HIS A 232 -9.28 24.88 -18.26
N SER A 233 -9.85 24.67 -17.09
CA SER A 233 -9.11 24.19 -15.93
C SER A 233 -8.58 22.78 -16.13
N GLN A 234 -9.43 21.87 -16.61
CA GLN A 234 -9.02 20.49 -16.89
C GLN A 234 -7.92 20.43 -17.95
N ALA A 235 -8.00 21.21 -19.03
CA ALA A 235 -6.98 21.23 -20.07
C ALA A 235 -5.58 21.59 -19.50
N ARG A 236 -5.50 22.64 -18.66
CA ARG A 236 -4.24 23.02 -18.00
C ARG A 236 -3.73 21.94 -17.06
N ILE A 237 -4.62 21.33 -16.28
CA ILE A 237 -4.24 20.28 -15.32
C ILE A 237 -3.79 19.02 -16.07
N MET A 238 -4.40 18.70 -17.22
CA MET A 238 -3.94 17.59 -18.06
C MET A 238 -2.51 17.78 -18.57
N GLU A 239 -2.16 19.00 -19.01
CA GLU A 239 -0.79 19.34 -19.40
C GLU A 239 0.18 19.20 -18.22
N GLU A 240 -0.23 19.65 -17.01
CA GLU A 240 0.56 19.46 -15.79
C GLU A 240 0.74 17.96 -15.50
N ILE A 241 -0.31 17.14 -15.55
CA ILE A 241 -0.26 15.69 -15.31
C ILE A 241 0.74 15.03 -16.26
N GLU A 242 0.61 15.27 -17.56
CA GLU A 242 1.50 14.70 -18.57
C GLU A 242 2.96 15.11 -18.36
N SER A 243 3.19 16.38 -18.02
CA SER A 243 4.54 16.88 -17.73
C SER A 243 5.14 16.28 -16.46
N TYR A 244 4.34 16.20 -15.38
CA TYR A 244 4.84 15.72 -14.09
C TYR A 244 5.12 14.23 -14.05
N PHE A 245 4.25 13.43 -14.65
CA PHE A 245 4.39 11.98 -14.60
C PHE A 245 5.26 11.42 -15.72
N ALA A 246 5.64 12.21 -16.73
CA ALA A 246 6.54 11.72 -17.77
C ALA A 246 7.81 11.08 -17.20
N PRO A 247 8.25 9.91 -17.68
CA PRO A 247 7.75 9.14 -18.82
C PRO A 247 6.73 8.04 -18.46
N VAL A 248 6.02 8.13 -17.33
CA VAL A 248 4.95 7.19 -16.97
C VAL A 248 3.77 7.41 -17.92
N PRO A 249 3.21 6.35 -18.52
CA PRO A 249 2.04 6.45 -19.38
C PRO A 249 0.83 7.07 -18.65
N VAL A 250 0.15 8.01 -19.32
CA VAL A 250 -1.07 8.64 -18.82
C VAL A 250 -2.24 8.22 -19.71
N LYS A 251 -3.24 7.57 -19.12
CA LYS A 251 -4.49 7.18 -19.77
C LYS A 251 -5.63 8.09 -19.31
N ARG A 252 -6.61 8.30 -20.17
CA ARG A 252 -7.75 9.17 -19.90
C ARG A 252 -9.04 8.38 -19.97
N VAL A 253 -9.90 8.56 -18.96
CA VAL A 253 -11.26 7.99 -18.93
C VAL A 253 -12.25 9.14 -19.03
N PRO A 254 -13.14 9.14 -20.02
CA PRO A 254 -14.14 10.19 -20.16
C PRO A 254 -15.16 10.12 -19.01
N LEU A 255 -15.74 11.26 -18.69
CA LEU A 255 -16.96 11.28 -17.89
C LEU A 255 -18.09 10.69 -18.73
N PHE A 256 -18.61 9.54 -18.31
CA PHE A 256 -19.74 8.91 -19.00
C PHE A 256 -21.04 9.66 -18.76
N THR A 257 -21.99 9.50 -19.64
CA THR A 257 -23.36 10.07 -19.54
C THR A 257 -24.25 9.33 -18.55
N HIS A 258 -23.76 8.25 -18.00
CA HIS A 258 -24.45 7.36 -17.06
C HIS A 258 -23.49 6.86 -15.99
N GLU A 259 -24.03 6.29 -14.94
CA GLU A 259 -23.25 5.63 -13.89
C GLU A 259 -22.65 4.32 -14.43
N VAL A 260 -21.42 4.01 -14.01
CA VAL A 260 -20.71 2.80 -14.43
C VAL A 260 -20.94 1.72 -13.39
N LEU A 261 -22.05 1.01 -13.52
CA LEU A 261 -22.45 -0.10 -12.65
C LEU A 261 -22.78 -1.34 -13.47
N GLY A 262 -22.42 -2.47 -12.90
CA GLY A 262 -22.66 -3.78 -13.53
C GLY A 262 -21.66 -4.10 -14.64
N ARG A 263 -21.62 -5.38 -14.99
CA ARG A 263 -20.61 -5.94 -15.91
C ARG A 263 -20.54 -5.23 -17.26
N GLU A 264 -21.69 -4.98 -17.88
CA GLU A 264 -21.73 -4.36 -19.23
C GLU A 264 -21.08 -2.96 -19.24
N ARG A 265 -21.36 -2.15 -18.20
CA ARG A 265 -20.81 -0.81 -18.05
C ARG A 265 -19.33 -0.82 -17.69
N LEU A 266 -18.90 -1.79 -16.89
CA LEU A 266 -17.49 -2.00 -16.58
C LEU A 266 -16.71 -2.43 -17.84
N GLU A 267 -17.29 -3.24 -18.72
CA GLU A 267 -16.70 -3.57 -20.02
C GLU A 267 -16.61 -2.36 -20.95
N GLU A 268 -17.59 -1.46 -20.92
CA GLU A 268 -17.56 -0.17 -21.65
C GLU A 268 -16.42 0.71 -21.15
N LEU A 269 -16.27 0.83 -19.83
CA LEU A 269 -15.14 1.54 -19.20
C LEU A 269 -13.80 0.92 -19.62
N SER A 270 -13.68 -0.39 -19.61
CA SER A 270 -12.47 -1.11 -20.02
C SER A 270 -12.10 -0.78 -21.47
N ARG A 271 -13.07 -0.78 -22.40
CA ARG A 271 -12.86 -0.43 -23.81
C ARG A 271 -12.49 1.05 -24.02
N ALA A 272 -12.93 1.94 -23.14
CA ALA A 272 -12.52 3.33 -23.17
C ALA A 272 -11.08 3.54 -22.64
N LEU A 273 -10.61 2.65 -21.77
CA LEU A 273 -9.31 2.76 -21.10
C LEU A 273 -8.19 2.00 -21.84
N TYR A 274 -8.50 0.84 -22.43
CA TYR A 274 -7.53 -0.05 -23.07
C TYR A 274 -7.89 -0.31 -24.53
N ALA A 275 -6.87 -0.29 -25.40
CA ALA A 275 -7.04 -0.73 -26.78
C ALA A 275 -7.32 -2.23 -26.85
N ALA A 276 -7.90 -2.70 -27.96
CA ALA A 276 -8.31 -4.11 -28.10
C ALA A 276 -7.14 -5.10 -28.08
N ASP A 277 -5.95 -4.65 -28.41
CA ASP A 277 -4.68 -5.42 -28.43
C ASP A 277 -3.81 -5.17 -27.19
N GLU A 278 -4.28 -4.36 -26.25
CA GLU A 278 -3.57 -4.03 -25.02
C GLU A 278 -3.99 -4.97 -23.89
N ASP A 279 -3.01 -5.66 -23.29
CA ASP A 279 -3.22 -6.45 -22.09
C ASP A 279 -3.05 -5.57 -20.83
N PRO A 280 -4.13 -5.32 -20.07
CA PRO A 280 -4.05 -4.49 -18.86
C PRO A 280 -3.23 -5.14 -17.73
N ALA A 281 -2.94 -6.43 -17.78
CA ALA A 281 -2.15 -7.13 -16.78
C ALA A 281 -0.63 -6.95 -16.98
N VAL A 282 -0.20 -6.52 -18.16
CA VAL A 282 1.23 -6.31 -18.44
C VAL A 282 1.76 -5.11 -17.66
N VAL A 283 2.84 -5.36 -16.93
CA VAL A 283 3.61 -4.28 -16.28
C VAL A 283 4.37 -3.51 -17.34
N THR A 284 4.06 -2.23 -17.50
CA THR A 284 4.64 -1.39 -18.56
C THR A 284 6.02 -0.82 -18.20
N ARG A 285 6.38 -0.83 -16.91
CA ARG A 285 7.65 -0.31 -16.40
C ARG A 285 8.16 -1.16 -15.25
N THR A 286 9.37 -1.68 -15.43
CA THR A 286 10.06 -2.53 -14.44
C THR A 286 11.26 -1.84 -13.79
N GLU A 287 11.45 -0.53 -14.04
CA GLU A 287 12.56 0.19 -13.43
C GLU A 287 12.35 0.36 -11.93
N ALA A 288 13.28 -0.19 -11.14
CA ALA A 288 13.29 -0.02 -9.70
C ALA A 288 13.35 1.48 -9.31
N PRO A 289 12.60 1.90 -8.30
CA PRO A 289 12.57 3.30 -7.88
C PRO A 289 13.87 3.75 -7.22
N TYR A 290 14.69 2.83 -6.71
CA TYR A 290 16.06 3.08 -6.27
C TYR A 290 16.99 1.95 -6.68
N THR A 291 18.26 2.27 -6.83
CA THR A 291 19.30 1.31 -7.20
C THR A 291 20.58 1.57 -6.42
N PHE A 292 21.35 0.51 -6.22
CA PHE A 292 22.69 0.57 -5.65
C PHE A 292 23.74 0.41 -6.74
N ALA A 293 24.75 1.25 -6.73
CA ALA A 293 25.85 1.18 -7.67
C ALA A 293 27.19 1.38 -6.95
N LYS A 294 28.27 0.84 -7.55
CA LYS A 294 29.64 1.15 -7.15
C LYS A 294 30.30 1.89 -8.31
N SER A 295 30.74 3.10 -8.05
CA SER A 295 31.36 3.98 -9.04
C SER A 295 32.62 4.62 -8.45
N ASN A 296 33.74 4.57 -9.17
CA ASN A 296 34.98 5.23 -8.79
C ASN A 296 35.47 5.01 -7.33
N GLY A 297 35.23 3.80 -6.79
CA GLY A 297 35.67 3.45 -5.42
C GLY A 297 34.73 3.90 -4.30
N HIS A 298 33.60 4.50 -4.61
CA HIS A 298 32.52 4.81 -3.67
C HIS A 298 31.23 4.11 -4.08
N TYR A 299 30.32 3.97 -3.15
CA TYR A 299 28.99 3.42 -3.39
C TYR A 299 27.97 4.54 -3.56
N GLU A 300 26.97 4.32 -4.39
CA GLU A 300 25.91 5.24 -4.67
C GLU A 300 24.55 4.58 -4.43
N VAL A 301 23.66 5.31 -3.77
CA VAL A 301 22.23 5.04 -3.74
C VAL A 301 21.56 6.03 -4.66
N ARG A 302 20.87 5.55 -5.69
CA ARG A 302 20.12 6.38 -6.64
C ARG A 302 18.63 6.16 -6.45
N LEU A 303 17.91 7.23 -6.21
CA LEU A 303 16.47 7.23 -5.93
C LEU A 303 15.77 8.20 -6.87
N LYS A 304 14.72 7.73 -7.57
CA LYS A 304 13.84 8.62 -8.36
C LYS A 304 12.93 9.41 -7.42
N VAL A 305 13.02 10.74 -7.47
CA VAL A 305 12.26 11.68 -6.62
C VAL A 305 11.66 12.80 -7.49
N PRO A 306 10.62 12.47 -8.26
CA PRO A 306 10.16 13.30 -9.38
C PRO A 306 9.70 14.71 -9.00
N PHE A 307 9.29 14.94 -7.74
CA PHE A 307 8.71 16.21 -7.30
C PHE A 307 9.48 16.92 -6.17
N ALA A 308 10.65 16.40 -5.81
CA ALA A 308 11.44 16.97 -4.72
C ALA A 308 12.23 18.18 -5.21
N ALA A 309 12.21 19.27 -4.45
CA ALA A 309 13.13 20.39 -4.58
C ALA A 309 14.36 20.17 -3.69
N ARG A 310 15.53 20.75 -4.07
CA ARG A 310 16.80 20.55 -3.34
C ARG A 310 16.73 20.90 -1.85
N GLY A 311 15.93 21.89 -1.47
CA GLY A 311 15.79 22.34 -0.07
C GLY A 311 14.87 21.49 0.79
N GLU A 312 14.20 20.50 0.22
CA GLU A 312 13.18 19.67 0.90
C GLU A 312 13.71 18.28 1.27
N ILE A 313 14.96 17.96 0.92
CA ILE A 313 15.52 16.63 1.11
C ILE A 313 16.41 16.60 2.34
N GLY A 314 15.99 15.84 3.36
CA GLY A 314 16.81 15.44 4.49
C GLY A 314 17.42 14.06 4.27
N LEU A 315 18.67 13.88 4.67
CA LEU A 315 19.40 12.62 4.54
C LEU A 315 20.18 12.33 5.81
N PHE A 316 19.96 11.16 6.39
CA PHE A 316 20.79 10.67 7.48
C PHE A 316 20.83 9.14 7.48
N LYS A 317 21.85 8.59 8.15
CA LYS A 317 22.02 7.16 8.30
C LYS A 317 21.63 6.73 9.72
N LYS A 318 20.92 5.61 9.85
CA LYS A 318 20.57 4.97 11.11
C LYS A 318 20.89 3.47 11.04
N GLY A 319 21.97 3.07 11.66
CA GLY A 319 22.43 1.68 11.56
C GLY A 319 22.81 1.30 10.13
N ASP A 320 22.17 0.28 9.61
CA ASP A 320 22.29 -0.23 8.24
C ASP A 320 21.24 0.34 7.26
N GLU A 321 20.60 1.44 7.63
CA GLU A 321 19.58 2.09 6.81
C GLU A 321 19.98 3.51 6.43
N LEU A 322 19.73 3.89 5.18
CA LEU A 322 19.72 5.27 4.72
C LEU A 322 18.30 5.82 4.87
N VAL A 323 18.15 6.89 5.60
CA VAL A 323 16.85 7.55 5.78
C VAL A 323 16.80 8.78 4.86
N VAL A 324 15.82 8.79 3.97
CA VAL A 324 15.51 9.89 3.05
C VAL A 324 14.22 10.55 3.51
N GLU A 325 14.27 11.84 3.76
CA GLU A 325 13.09 12.66 4.10
C GLU A 325 12.79 13.62 2.94
N ILE A 326 11.53 13.73 2.56
CA ILE A 326 11.05 14.67 1.54
C ILE A 326 9.79 15.33 2.08
N GLY A 327 9.89 16.54 2.56
CA GLY A 327 8.83 17.22 3.29
C GLY A 327 8.40 16.42 4.52
N THR A 328 7.17 15.92 4.57
CA THR A 328 6.63 15.09 5.66
C THR A 328 6.83 13.59 5.45
N LEU A 329 7.30 13.18 4.28
CA LEU A 329 7.51 11.77 3.95
C LEU A 329 8.89 11.31 4.41
N ARG A 330 8.95 10.09 4.96
CA ARG A 330 10.21 9.46 5.39
C ARG A 330 10.29 8.05 4.83
N ARG A 331 11.39 7.73 4.17
CA ARG A 331 11.71 6.40 3.68
C ARG A 331 12.98 5.87 4.31
N HIS A 332 12.91 4.63 4.79
CA HIS A 332 14.05 3.84 5.22
C HIS A 332 14.47 2.92 4.07
N ILE A 333 15.68 3.04 3.59
CA ILE A 333 16.27 2.22 2.54
C ILE A 333 17.31 1.33 3.20
N GLY A 334 17.03 0.05 3.31
CA GLY A 334 18.00 -0.94 3.81
C GLY A 334 19.23 -0.96 2.92
N LEU A 335 20.40 -0.82 3.53
CA LEU A 335 21.67 -0.83 2.80
C LEU A 335 22.20 -2.27 2.71
N PRO A 336 22.75 -2.66 1.55
CA PRO A 336 23.48 -3.93 1.44
C PRO A 336 24.61 -4.00 2.47
N THR A 337 24.99 -5.21 2.89
CA THR A 337 26.08 -5.43 3.87
C THR A 337 27.38 -4.69 3.51
N SER A 338 27.70 -4.59 2.20
CA SER A 338 28.83 -3.84 1.70
C SER A 338 28.73 -2.32 1.91
N MET A 339 27.55 -1.80 2.18
CA MET A 339 27.28 -0.38 2.40
C MET A 339 26.88 -0.07 3.84
N ALA A 340 26.64 -1.10 4.65
CA ALA A 340 26.17 -0.93 6.03
C ALA A 340 27.17 -0.17 6.93
N ALA A 341 28.48 -0.28 6.67
CA ALA A 341 29.51 0.47 7.39
C ALA A 341 29.74 1.89 6.83
N LEU A 342 29.22 2.21 5.65
CA LEU A 342 29.46 3.49 4.98
C LEU A 342 28.51 4.57 5.50
N SER A 343 28.91 5.83 5.34
CA SER A 343 28.09 6.99 5.68
C SER A 343 27.79 7.85 4.45
N PRO A 344 26.64 8.53 4.40
CA PRO A 344 26.35 9.45 3.31
C PRO A 344 27.26 10.66 3.37
N THR A 345 28.03 10.94 2.32
CA THR A 345 28.99 12.04 2.27
C THR A 345 28.56 13.17 1.35
N ARG A 346 27.78 12.86 0.34
CA ARG A 346 27.28 13.82 -0.63
C ARG A 346 25.93 13.40 -1.18
N ALA A 347 25.05 14.38 -1.41
CA ALA A 347 23.80 14.16 -2.12
C ALA A 347 23.67 15.16 -3.27
N LYS A 348 23.20 14.68 -4.41
CA LYS A 348 23.00 15.46 -5.62
C LYS A 348 21.64 15.12 -6.22
N LEU A 349 20.83 16.16 -6.44
CA LEU A 349 19.55 16.02 -7.14
C LEU A 349 19.70 16.58 -8.56
N GLU A 350 19.61 15.71 -9.56
CA GLU A 350 19.64 16.05 -10.98
C GLU A 350 18.62 15.23 -11.73
N ASN A 351 17.91 15.86 -12.65
CA ASN A 351 16.91 15.20 -13.49
C ASN A 351 15.93 14.34 -12.70
N ARG A 352 15.50 14.85 -11.53
CA ARG A 352 14.57 14.14 -10.61
C ARG A 352 15.12 12.81 -10.04
N VAL A 353 16.44 12.64 -10.08
CA VAL A 353 17.15 11.52 -9.44
C VAL A 353 18.01 12.08 -8.33
N LEU A 354 17.77 11.61 -7.12
CA LEU A 354 18.64 11.83 -5.97
C LEU A 354 19.74 10.77 -5.98
N THR A 355 20.97 11.18 -6.11
CA THR A 355 22.15 10.33 -5.96
C THR A 355 22.82 10.63 -4.64
N VAL A 356 22.96 9.62 -3.79
CA VAL A 356 23.64 9.70 -2.49
C VAL A 356 24.93 8.91 -2.56
N GLU A 357 26.04 9.59 -2.40
CA GLU A 357 27.36 8.97 -2.30
C GLU A 357 27.61 8.47 -0.88
N MET A 358 28.03 7.20 -0.76
CA MET A 358 28.33 6.51 0.48
C MET A 358 29.81 6.17 0.55
N LYS A 359 30.50 6.57 1.63
CA LYS A 359 31.95 6.31 1.83
C LYS A 359 32.22 5.89 3.28
N GLU A 360 33.36 5.26 3.51
CA GLU A 360 33.96 5.14 4.84
C GLU A 360 34.37 6.53 5.34
N ILE A 361 34.06 6.84 6.58
CA ILE A 361 34.48 8.06 7.27
C ILE A 361 35.75 7.77 8.08
#